data_fd2a50bf28ecb54d38d79d924dd58201
#
_entry.id   fd2a50bf28ecb54d38d79d924dd58201
#
_cell.length_a   1.000
_cell.length_b   1.000
_cell.length_c   1.000
_cell.angle_alpha   90.00
_cell.angle_beta   90.00
_cell.angle_gamma   90.00
#
_symmetry.space_group_name_H-M   'P 1'
#
loop_
_entity.id
_entity.type
_entity.pdbx_description
1 polymer ?
#
loop_
_entity_poly.entity_id
_entity_poly.type
_entity_poly.pdbx_seq_one_letter_code
_entity_poly.pdbx_strand_id
1 'polypeptide(L)'
;MGWPKILVFTPTYAGKDYCLDKFIQNCKKFTYPNFEHIFLDNTNDQGVYYNKLCRKLKPLGIRVYRILRGNTSREALARAQNKAREIFLEGNYDYLMSLESDIFPASNIMEALIWANKDIVTGLYLIGDKEKGRTVCVTVPWKNEKTGTMGTQLLPAEDVPQYVNQGLKRVSAGGMGCCLMSRYVVEKIGFTYIPGHEAHSDVFFFNKAMRLGYETWVDTNLTCAHLNSSWDLVADR
;
A
#
# COMPACT_ATOMS: atom_id res chain seq x y z
N MET A 1 -12.46 -5.26 -25.04
CA MET A 1 -11.88 -4.18 -24.22
C MET A 1 -10.48 -4.63 -23.80
N GLY A 2 -9.49 -3.71 -23.83
CA GLY A 2 -8.14 -4.03 -23.37
C GLY A 2 -8.05 -4.05 -21.84
N TRP A 3 -6.95 -4.60 -21.31
CA TRP A 3 -6.64 -4.54 -19.89
C TRP A 3 -6.41 -3.08 -19.43
N PRO A 4 -7.04 -2.58 -18.35
CA PRO A 4 -6.75 -1.26 -17.79
C PRO A 4 -5.25 -1.07 -17.52
N LYS A 5 -4.72 0.13 -17.70
CA LYS A 5 -3.31 0.40 -17.47
C LYS A 5 -3.07 0.79 -16.01
N ILE A 6 -2.17 0.04 -15.33
CA ILE A 6 -1.85 0.26 -13.92
C ILE A 6 -0.45 0.87 -13.79
N LEU A 7 -0.31 1.94 -12.99
CA LEU A 7 0.96 2.37 -12.44
C LEU A 7 1.12 1.75 -11.04
N VAL A 8 2.05 0.83 -10.89
CA VAL A 8 2.46 0.30 -9.58
C VAL A 8 3.60 1.16 -9.05
N PHE A 9 3.50 1.64 -7.82
CA PHE A 9 4.61 2.33 -7.16
C PHE A 9 5.01 1.66 -5.86
N THR A 10 6.32 1.62 -5.63
CA THR A 10 6.93 1.04 -4.42
C THR A 10 7.77 2.12 -3.73
N PRO A 11 7.29 2.70 -2.62
CA PRO A 11 8.13 3.52 -1.76
C PRO A 11 9.16 2.64 -1.06
N THR A 12 10.42 3.07 -1.03
CA THR A 12 11.50 2.31 -0.40
C THR A 12 12.62 3.19 0.14
N TYR A 13 13.49 2.61 0.95
CA TYR A 13 14.71 3.23 1.43
C TYR A 13 15.72 2.15 1.87
N ALA A 14 16.96 2.52 2.14
CA ALA A 14 18.03 1.57 2.48
C ALA A 14 17.71 0.64 3.65
N GLY A 15 16.88 1.08 4.61
CA GLY A 15 16.42 0.24 5.72
C GLY A 15 15.49 -0.91 5.30
N LYS A 16 14.97 -0.91 4.06
CA LYS A 16 14.20 -2.01 3.47
C LYS A 16 15.04 -2.92 2.56
N ASP A 17 16.36 -2.77 2.58
CA ASP A 17 17.26 -3.57 1.74
C ASP A 17 17.21 -5.08 2.04
N TYR A 18 16.88 -5.44 3.29
CA TYR A 18 16.75 -6.83 3.74
C TYR A 18 15.70 -7.65 2.96
N CYS A 19 14.68 -7.02 2.42
CA CYS A 19 13.60 -7.68 1.68
C CYS A 19 13.68 -7.46 0.16
N LEU A 20 14.55 -6.55 -0.33
CA LEU A 20 14.56 -6.09 -1.71
C LEU A 20 14.67 -7.22 -2.74
N ASP A 21 15.59 -8.16 -2.59
CA ASP A 21 15.79 -9.22 -3.57
C ASP A 21 14.60 -10.17 -3.61
N LYS A 22 14.05 -10.52 -2.46
CA LYS A 22 12.83 -11.34 -2.35
C LYS A 22 11.63 -10.63 -2.99
N PHE A 23 11.51 -9.32 -2.77
CA PHE A 23 10.45 -8.49 -3.36
C PHE A 23 10.55 -8.43 -4.89
N ILE A 24 11.75 -8.20 -5.44
CA ILE A 24 11.97 -8.22 -6.88
C ILE A 24 11.59 -9.57 -7.49
N GLN A 25 11.94 -10.69 -6.83
CA GLN A 25 11.56 -12.02 -7.31
C GLN A 25 10.04 -12.25 -7.24
N ASN A 26 9.34 -11.67 -6.27
CA ASN A 26 7.89 -11.71 -6.22
C ASN A 26 7.28 -10.91 -7.38
N CYS A 27 7.74 -9.68 -7.63
CA CYS A 27 7.24 -8.84 -8.72
C CYS A 27 7.42 -9.45 -10.11
N LYS A 28 8.49 -10.22 -10.33
CA LYS A 28 8.73 -10.94 -11.60
C LYS A 28 7.67 -12.00 -11.91
N LYS A 29 6.89 -12.42 -10.93
CA LYS A 29 5.84 -13.43 -11.09
C LYS A 29 4.48 -12.84 -11.43
N PHE A 30 4.33 -11.50 -11.45
CA PHE A 30 3.05 -10.88 -11.76
C PHE A 30 2.58 -11.24 -13.16
N THR A 31 1.31 -11.60 -13.26
CA THR A 31 0.69 -12.11 -14.48
C THR A 31 -0.08 -11.03 -15.25
N TYR A 32 -0.35 -9.89 -14.63
CA TYR A 32 -1.08 -8.79 -15.24
C TYR A 32 -0.29 -8.20 -16.43
N PRO A 33 -0.89 -8.10 -17.64
CA PRO A 33 -0.12 -7.77 -18.85
C PRO A 33 0.12 -6.27 -19.07
N ASN A 34 -0.67 -5.37 -18.43
CA ASN A 34 -0.66 -3.93 -18.75
C ASN A 34 -0.36 -3.07 -17.51
N PHE A 35 0.87 -3.14 -17.01
CA PHE A 35 1.31 -2.30 -15.90
C PHE A 35 2.72 -1.76 -16.12
N GLU A 36 3.00 -0.64 -15.49
CA GLU A 36 4.35 -0.11 -15.28
C GLU A 36 4.66 -0.09 -13.79
N HIS A 37 5.89 -0.40 -13.43
CA HIS A 37 6.34 -0.40 -12.05
C HIS A 37 7.43 0.65 -11.84
N ILE A 38 7.29 1.47 -10.79
CA ILE A 38 8.28 2.46 -10.41
C ILE A 38 8.67 2.30 -8.94
N PHE A 39 9.93 2.57 -8.63
CA PHE A 39 10.44 2.64 -7.26
C PHE A 39 10.72 4.09 -6.89
N LEU A 40 10.43 4.44 -5.65
CA LEU A 40 10.59 5.77 -5.11
C LEU A 40 11.50 5.68 -3.88
N ASP A 41 12.79 5.94 -4.11
CA ASP A 41 13.82 5.88 -3.07
C ASP A 41 13.90 7.21 -2.31
N ASN A 42 13.68 7.15 -1.01
CA ASN A 42 13.80 8.29 -0.13
C ASN A 42 15.01 8.18 0.83
N THR A 43 16.05 7.44 0.46
CA THR A 43 17.27 7.30 1.26
C THR A 43 18.10 8.59 1.25
N ASN A 44 18.60 8.97 2.42
CA ASN A 44 19.49 10.12 2.56
C ASN A 44 20.95 9.65 2.68
N ASP A 45 21.51 9.12 1.57
CA ASP A 45 22.85 8.55 1.49
C ASP A 45 23.64 9.02 0.25
N GLN A 46 23.38 10.25 -0.21
CA GLN A 46 23.98 10.83 -1.41
C GLN A 46 23.74 10.03 -2.70
N GLY A 47 22.79 9.09 -2.69
CA GLY A 47 22.38 8.30 -3.86
C GLY A 47 23.06 6.93 -3.97
N VAL A 48 23.73 6.46 -2.94
CA VAL A 48 24.36 5.11 -2.93
C VAL A 48 23.28 4.02 -3.12
N TYR A 49 22.23 4.07 -2.34
CA TYR A 49 21.13 3.12 -2.44
C TYR A 49 20.34 3.27 -3.74
N TYR A 50 20.07 4.50 -4.18
CA TYR A 50 19.49 4.78 -5.48
C TYR A 50 20.24 4.11 -6.63
N ASN A 51 21.57 4.26 -6.66
CA ASN A 51 22.41 3.63 -7.67
C ASN A 51 22.38 2.09 -7.60
N LYS A 52 22.28 1.52 -6.40
CA LYS A 52 22.06 0.08 -6.20
C LYS A 52 20.72 -0.36 -6.79
N LEU A 53 19.63 0.35 -6.51
CA LEU A 53 18.31 0.08 -7.07
C LEU A 53 18.32 0.17 -8.60
N CYS A 54 18.89 1.22 -9.17
CA CYS A 54 18.99 1.40 -10.62
C CYS A 54 19.69 0.21 -11.29
N ARG A 55 20.79 -0.27 -10.74
CA ARG A 55 21.50 -1.43 -11.29
C ARG A 55 20.67 -2.71 -11.28
N LYS A 56 19.85 -2.93 -10.23
CA LYS A 56 19.02 -4.13 -10.08
C LYS A 56 17.72 -4.05 -10.90
N LEU A 57 17.11 -2.88 -11.03
CA LEU A 57 15.76 -2.70 -11.54
C LEU A 57 15.72 -2.29 -13.01
N LYS A 58 16.73 -1.55 -13.51
CA LYS A 58 16.81 -1.15 -14.92
C LYS A 58 16.75 -2.33 -15.90
N PRO A 59 17.45 -3.47 -15.68
CA PRO A 59 17.33 -4.64 -16.56
C PRO A 59 15.92 -5.25 -16.64
N LEU A 60 15.05 -4.91 -15.68
CA LEU A 60 13.65 -5.35 -15.61
C LEU A 60 12.66 -4.32 -16.19
N GLY A 61 13.16 -3.24 -16.77
CA GLY A 61 12.32 -2.15 -17.26
C GLY A 61 11.69 -1.27 -16.15
N ILE A 62 12.10 -1.46 -14.90
CA ILE A 62 11.55 -0.73 -13.74
C ILE A 62 12.33 0.57 -13.55
N ARG A 63 11.62 1.69 -13.52
CA ARG A 63 12.20 3.02 -13.28
C ARG A 63 12.33 3.30 -11.79
N VAL A 64 13.42 3.99 -11.43
CA VAL A 64 13.68 4.42 -10.04
C VAL A 64 13.73 5.94 -10.00
N TYR A 65 13.07 6.53 -9.03
CA TYR A 65 13.09 7.97 -8.75
C TYR A 65 13.67 8.22 -7.37
N ARG A 66 14.55 9.19 -7.27
CA ARG A 66 15.08 9.65 -6.00
C ARG A 66 14.19 10.74 -5.44
N ILE A 67 13.73 10.56 -4.19
CA ILE A 67 12.82 11.49 -3.53
C ILE A 67 13.53 12.13 -2.34
N LEU A 68 13.35 13.42 -2.16
CA LEU A 68 13.84 14.09 -0.97
C LEU A 68 13.11 13.55 0.27
N ARG A 69 13.86 13.00 1.24
CA ARG A 69 13.29 12.31 2.40
C ARG A 69 12.45 13.24 3.30
N GLY A 70 12.87 14.49 3.49
CA GLY A 70 12.30 15.34 4.54
C GLY A 70 12.83 14.95 5.94
N ASN A 71 12.16 15.44 6.98
CA ASN A 71 12.64 15.33 8.37
C ASN A 71 12.15 14.07 9.09
N THR A 72 11.07 13.47 8.62
CA THR A 72 10.46 12.29 9.27
C THR A 72 10.15 11.19 8.25
N SER A 73 9.96 9.96 8.74
CA SER A 73 9.52 8.83 7.91
C SER A 73 8.13 9.06 7.31
N ARG A 74 7.23 9.73 8.04
CA ARG A 74 5.89 10.10 7.57
C ARG A 74 5.94 11.10 6.43
N GLU A 75 6.81 12.11 6.54
CA GLU A 75 7.04 13.07 5.45
C GLU A 75 7.63 12.38 4.22
N ALA A 76 8.63 11.53 4.42
CA ALA A 76 9.27 10.75 3.36
C ALA A 76 8.24 9.90 2.57
N LEU A 77 7.34 9.22 3.30
CA LEU A 77 6.30 8.40 2.69
C LEU A 77 5.32 9.26 1.89
N ALA A 78 4.79 10.34 2.49
CA ALA A 78 3.85 11.23 1.80
C ALA A 78 4.46 11.88 0.55
N ARG A 79 5.74 12.26 0.58
CA ARG A 79 6.47 12.79 -0.60
C ARG A 79 6.59 11.73 -1.70
N ALA A 80 6.94 10.48 -1.36
CA ALA A 80 7.01 9.39 -2.31
C ALA A 80 5.64 9.11 -2.95
N GLN A 81 4.59 9.02 -2.14
CA GLN A 81 3.21 8.82 -2.61
C GLN A 81 2.74 9.96 -3.52
N ASN A 82 3.03 11.22 -3.19
CA ASN A 82 2.68 12.35 -4.04
C ASN A 82 3.49 12.37 -5.34
N LYS A 83 4.76 11.94 -5.33
CA LYS A 83 5.54 11.80 -6.57
C LYS A 83 4.97 10.69 -7.47
N ALA A 84 4.51 9.58 -6.89
CA ALA A 84 3.79 8.56 -7.65
C ALA A 84 2.50 9.11 -8.27
N ARG A 85 1.75 9.88 -7.48
CA ARG A 85 0.54 10.55 -7.94
C ARG A 85 0.81 11.54 -9.10
N GLU A 86 1.86 12.33 -9.01
CA GLU A 86 2.29 13.26 -10.08
C GLU A 86 2.56 12.49 -11.38
N ILE A 87 3.40 11.45 -11.33
CA ILE A 87 3.72 10.59 -12.49
C ILE A 87 2.46 9.93 -13.06
N PHE A 88 1.57 9.49 -12.18
CA PHE A 88 0.28 8.89 -12.58
C PHE A 88 -0.60 9.88 -13.33
N LEU A 89 -0.73 11.12 -12.84
CA LEU A 89 -1.58 12.15 -13.44
C LEU A 89 -1.04 12.67 -14.76
N GLU A 90 0.29 12.70 -14.92
CA GLU A 90 0.96 13.05 -16.16
C GLU A 90 0.85 11.93 -17.22
N GLY A 91 0.65 10.69 -16.79
CA GLY A 91 0.55 9.53 -17.66
C GLY A 91 -0.89 9.12 -17.98
N ASN A 92 -1.00 8.17 -18.92
CA ASN A 92 -2.30 7.58 -19.30
C ASN A 92 -2.52 6.24 -18.57
N TYR A 93 -2.78 6.30 -17.24
CA TYR A 93 -3.07 5.15 -16.41
C TYR A 93 -4.52 5.21 -15.91
N ASP A 94 -5.14 4.05 -15.79
CA ASP A 94 -6.51 3.90 -15.27
C ASP A 94 -6.50 3.74 -13.75
N TYR A 95 -5.47 3.07 -13.20
CA TYR A 95 -5.33 2.78 -11.78
C TYR A 95 -3.92 3.07 -11.28
N LEU A 96 -3.84 3.55 -10.03
CA LEU A 96 -2.61 3.67 -9.25
C LEU A 96 -2.60 2.56 -8.19
N MET A 97 -1.56 1.73 -8.18
CA MET A 97 -1.38 0.69 -7.18
C MET A 97 -0.21 1.03 -6.27
N SER A 98 -0.49 1.15 -4.97
CA SER A 98 0.54 1.18 -3.94
C SER A 98 0.92 -0.25 -3.56
N LEU A 99 2.22 -0.55 -3.63
CA LEU A 99 2.78 -1.84 -3.20
C LEU A 99 4.08 -1.59 -2.44
N GLU A 100 4.05 -1.78 -1.12
CA GLU A 100 5.24 -1.59 -0.28
C GLU A 100 6.24 -2.72 -0.46
N SER A 101 7.55 -2.40 -0.35
CA SER A 101 8.65 -3.33 -0.68
C SER A 101 8.80 -4.53 0.27
N ASP A 102 8.05 -4.56 1.37
CA ASP A 102 7.99 -5.66 2.32
C ASP A 102 6.63 -6.40 2.33
N ILE A 103 5.76 -6.10 1.35
CA ILE A 103 4.48 -6.77 1.15
C ILE A 103 4.59 -7.68 -0.09
N PHE A 104 4.22 -8.95 0.08
CA PHE A 104 4.37 -9.99 -0.94
C PHE A 104 3.01 -10.58 -1.31
N PRO A 105 2.33 -10.01 -2.31
CA PRO A 105 1.06 -10.55 -2.79
C PRO A 105 1.26 -11.75 -3.71
N ALA A 106 0.15 -12.44 -4.00
CA ALA A 106 0.09 -13.46 -5.05
C ALA A 106 0.35 -12.87 -6.44
N SER A 107 0.76 -13.70 -7.39
CA SER A 107 1.13 -13.27 -8.75
C SER A 107 -0.01 -12.61 -9.53
N ASN A 108 -1.25 -12.96 -9.24
CA ASN A 108 -2.47 -12.45 -9.88
C ASN A 108 -3.16 -11.32 -9.07
N ILE A 109 -2.43 -10.65 -8.20
CA ILE A 109 -3.01 -9.64 -7.30
C ILE A 109 -3.70 -8.50 -8.06
N MET A 110 -3.09 -8.03 -9.16
CA MET A 110 -3.63 -6.91 -9.92
C MET A 110 -4.96 -7.28 -10.60
N GLU A 111 -5.02 -8.47 -11.21
CA GLU A 111 -6.26 -9.00 -11.78
C GLU A 111 -7.37 -9.10 -10.73
N ALA A 112 -7.05 -9.66 -9.59
CA ALA A 112 -8.04 -9.84 -8.52
C ALA A 112 -8.57 -8.50 -8.00
N LEU A 113 -7.69 -7.52 -7.77
CA LEU A 113 -8.09 -6.18 -7.33
C LEU A 113 -8.91 -5.45 -8.42
N ILE A 114 -8.58 -5.59 -9.71
CA ILE A 114 -9.37 -5.03 -10.81
C ILE A 114 -10.76 -5.68 -10.89
N TRP A 115 -10.84 -7.01 -10.73
CA TRP A 115 -12.14 -7.72 -10.76
C TRP A 115 -13.06 -7.36 -9.60
N ALA A 116 -12.52 -6.88 -8.48
CA ALA A 116 -13.35 -6.33 -7.40
C ALA A 116 -14.21 -5.14 -7.87
N ASN A 117 -13.82 -4.47 -8.95
CA ASN A 117 -14.54 -3.33 -9.56
C ASN A 117 -14.92 -2.25 -8.55
N LYS A 118 -13.93 -1.79 -7.79
CA LYS A 118 -14.05 -0.75 -6.76
C LYS A 118 -13.08 0.38 -7.01
N ASP A 119 -13.46 1.59 -6.58
CA ASP A 119 -12.59 2.76 -6.69
C ASP A 119 -11.37 2.69 -5.77
N ILE A 120 -11.53 2.09 -4.58
CA ILE A 120 -10.45 1.83 -3.63
C ILE A 120 -10.61 0.41 -3.13
N VAL A 121 -9.61 -0.44 -3.38
CA VAL A 121 -9.60 -1.82 -2.89
C VAL A 121 -8.20 -2.21 -2.44
N THR A 122 -8.12 -2.93 -1.32
CA THR A 122 -6.85 -3.36 -0.71
C THR A 122 -6.80 -4.88 -0.58
N GLY A 123 -5.58 -5.42 -0.67
CA GLY A 123 -5.28 -6.75 -0.18
C GLY A 123 -5.12 -6.74 1.35
N LEU A 124 -5.24 -7.90 1.96
CA LEU A 124 -5.16 -8.09 3.40
C LEU A 124 -3.73 -8.48 3.80
N TYR A 125 -3.15 -7.81 4.79
CA TYR A 125 -1.86 -8.18 5.38
C TYR A 125 -1.80 -7.88 6.87
N LEU A 126 -0.94 -8.61 7.58
CA LEU A 126 -0.79 -8.47 9.03
C LEU A 126 0.07 -7.27 9.40
N ILE A 127 -0.30 -6.60 10.49
CA ILE A 127 0.47 -5.55 11.16
C ILE A 127 0.56 -5.81 12.67
N GLY A 128 1.38 -5.03 13.37
CA GLY A 128 1.60 -5.15 14.82
C GLY A 128 2.95 -5.76 15.15
N ASP A 129 3.17 -6.10 16.39
CA ASP A 129 4.38 -6.74 16.89
C ASP A 129 4.05 -7.91 17.82
N LYS A 130 5.08 -8.62 18.32
CA LYS A 130 4.88 -9.76 19.21
C LYS A 130 4.31 -9.37 20.56
N GLU A 131 4.54 -8.14 21.04
CA GLU A 131 4.13 -7.67 22.36
C GLU A 131 2.69 -7.15 22.34
N LYS A 132 2.31 -6.41 21.27
CA LYS A 132 0.99 -5.77 21.14
C LYS A 132 -0.06 -6.63 20.44
N GLY A 133 0.35 -7.84 20.03
CA GLY A 133 -0.50 -8.70 19.22
C GLY A 133 -0.48 -8.33 17.72
N ARG A 134 -1.02 -9.24 16.92
CA ARG A 134 -1.07 -9.11 15.45
C ARG A 134 -2.50 -8.95 15.00
N THR A 135 -2.74 -7.96 14.18
CA THR A 135 -4.01 -7.79 13.48
C THR A 135 -3.76 -7.53 12.00
N VAL A 136 -4.82 -7.41 11.23
CA VAL A 136 -4.75 -7.01 9.81
C VAL A 136 -4.81 -5.50 9.67
N CYS A 137 -4.20 -4.97 8.61
CA CYS A 137 -4.21 -3.54 8.30
C CYS A 137 -5.57 -3.11 7.73
N VAL A 138 -6.60 -3.21 8.57
CA VAL A 138 -7.98 -2.87 8.24
C VAL A 138 -8.61 -2.12 9.41
N THR A 139 -9.29 -1.03 9.11
CA THR A 139 -10.03 -0.24 10.10
C THR A 139 -11.52 -0.39 9.85
N VAL A 140 -12.25 -0.75 10.89
CA VAL A 140 -13.70 -0.99 10.86
C VAL A 140 -14.46 0.07 11.66
N PRO A 141 -15.74 0.31 11.38
CA PRO A 141 -16.58 1.14 12.23
C PRO A 141 -16.67 0.57 13.65
N TRP A 142 -16.68 1.46 14.61
CA TRP A 142 -16.85 1.14 16.03
C TRP A 142 -17.85 2.08 16.66
N LYS A 143 -18.63 1.59 17.61
CA LYS A 143 -19.59 2.36 18.38
C LYS A 143 -19.34 2.18 19.86
N ASN A 144 -19.23 3.26 20.58
CA ASN A 144 -19.20 3.22 22.04
C ASN A 144 -20.61 2.96 22.58
N GLU A 145 -20.83 1.80 23.16
CA GLU A 145 -22.16 1.39 23.65
C GLU A 145 -22.69 2.29 24.80
N LYS A 146 -21.78 2.91 25.58
CA LYS A 146 -22.18 3.78 26.69
C LYS A 146 -22.54 5.19 26.28
N THR A 147 -21.83 5.74 25.29
CA THR A 147 -21.99 7.13 24.86
C THR A 147 -22.70 7.26 23.51
N GLY A 148 -22.86 6.18 22.78
CA GLY A 148 -23.36 6.19 21.40
C GLY A 148 -22.39 6.79 20.38
N THR A 149 -21.20 7.20 20.80
CA THR A 149 -20.22 7.82 19.91
C THR A 149 -19.75 6.82 18.85
N MET A 150 -19.77 7.24 17.60
CA MET A 150 -19.26 6.47 16.47
C MET A 150 -17.79 6.83 16.22
N GLY A 151 -16.99 5.83 15.88
CA GLY A 151 -15.58 5.98 15.54
C GLY A 151 -15.11 4.86 14.62
N THR A 152 -13.80 4.78 14.46
CA THR A 152 -13.14 3.69 13.72
C THR A 152 -12.00 3.12 14.56
N GLN A 153 -11.79 1.82 14.46
CA GLN A 153 -10.67 1.13 15.12
C GLN A 153 -10.06 0.09 14.18
N LEU A 154 -8.83 -0.30 14.45
CA LEU A 154 -8.27 -1.49 13.80
C LEU A 154 -9.14 -2.69 14.12
N LEU A 155 -9.26 -3.62 13.17
CA LEU A 155 -9.96 -4.87 13.39
C LEU A 155 -9.33 -5.57 14.60
N PRO A 156 -10.11 -5.95 15.63
CA PRO A 156 -9.58 -6.68 16.78
C PRO A 156 -8.87 -7.96 16.36
N ALA A 157 -7.78 -8.31 17.02
CA ALA A 157 -6.96 -9.48 16.66
C ALA A 157 -7.75 -10.80 16.75
N GLU A 158 -8.66 -10.90 17.71
CA GLU A 158 -9.59 -12.02 17.91
C GLU A 158 -10.57 -12.23 16.75
N ASP A 159 -10.91 -11.15 16.04
CA ASP A 159 -11.85 -11.20 14.90
C ASP A 159 -11.16 -11.57 13.58
N VAL A 160 -9.84 -11.51 13.51
CA VAL A 160 -9.07 -11.80 12.27
C VAL A 160 -9.38 -13.17 11.68
N PRO A 161 -9.45 -14.28 12.44
CA PRO A 161 -9.76 -15.60 11.87
C PRO A 161 -11.13 -15.68 11.19
N GLN A 162 -12.11 -14.92 11.69
CA GLN A 162 -13.47 -14.87 11.11
C GLN A 162 -13.56 -13.88 9.94
N TYR A 163 -12.56 -13.03 9.77
CA TYR A 163 -12.52 -11.99 8.74
C TYR A 163 -11.85 -12.46 7.46
N VAL A 164 -10.86 -13.34 7.56
CA VAL A 164 -10.12 -13.89 6.42
C VAL A 164 -11.00 -14.84 5.59
N ASN A 165 -10.83 -14.85 4.26
CA ASN A 165 -11.57 -15.67 3.30
C ASN A 165 -13.09 -15.43 3.31
N GLN A 166 -13.52 -14.21 3.58
CA GLN A 166 -14.94 -13.81 3.56
C GLN A 166 -15.30 -12.95 2.33
N GLY A 167 -14.44 -12.95 1.31
CA GLY A 167 -14.64 -12.16 0.09
C GLY A 167 -14.46 -10.66 0.31
N LEU A 168 -15.15 -9.89 -0.48
CA LEU A 168 -15.04 -8.43 -0.51
C LEU A 168 -15.83 -7.81 0.64
N LYS A 169 -15.15 -7.02 1.49
CA LYS A 169 -15.73 -6.33 2.64
C LYS A 169 -15.53 -4.81 2.53
N ARG A 170 -16.58 -4.05 2.81
CA ARG A 170 -16.47 -2.60 2.98
C ARG A 170 -15.85 -2.29 4.34
N VAL A 171 -14.89 -1.35 4.37
CA VAL A 171 -14.13 -0.98 5.56
C VAL A 171 -14.03 0.55 5.67
N SER A 172 -13.65 1.05 6.83
CA SER A 172 -13.40 2.50 7.02
C SER A 172 -12.07 2.92 6.41
N ALA A 173 -11.06 2.07 6.54
CA ALA A 173 -9.76 2.23 5.89
C ALA A 173 -9.10 0.86 5.70
N GLY A 174 -8.27 0.74 4.68
CA GLY A 174 -7.41 -0.41 4.45
C GLY A 174 -5.94 -0.05 4.57
N GLY A 175 -5.05 -0.98 4.24
CA GLY A 175 -3.62 -0.73 4.23
C GLY A 175 -3.10 -0.26 2.87
N MET A 176 -2.25 0.76 2.87
CA MET A 176 -1.59 1.24 1.64
C MET A 176 -0.48 0.30 1.15
N GLY A 177 -0.10 -0.71 1.91
CA GLY A 177 0.94 -1.67 1.52
C GLY A 177 0.57 -2.52 0.29
N CYS A 178 -0.74 -2.71 0.03
CA CYS A 178 -1.26 -3.31 -1.19
C CYS A 178 -2.64 -2.70 -1.49
N CYS A 179 -2.68 -1.59 -2.21
CA CYS A 179 -3.89 -0.81 -2.44
C CYS A 179 -3.99 -0.37 -3.90
N LEU A 180 -5.11 -0.70 -4.56
CA LEU A 180 -5.46 -0.23 -5.89
C LEU A 180 -6.46 0.93 -5.79
N MET A 181 -6.21 2.01 -6.53
CA MET A 181 -7.02 3.22 -6.53
C MET A 181 -7.36 3.62 -7.96
N SER A 182 -8.63 3.89 -8.25
CA SER A 182 -9.05 4.38 -9.58
C SER A 182 -8.51 5.79 -9.86
N ARG A 183 -8.43 6.16 -11.13
CA ARG A 183 -8.07 7.51 -11.57
C ARG A 183 -8.96 8.57 -10.92
N TYR A 184 -10.26 8.32 -10.81
CA TYR A 184 -11.22 9.25 -10.20
C TYR A 184 -10.87 9.63 -8.77
N VAL A 185 -10.41 8.65 -7.98
CA VAL A 185 -9.94 8.87 -6.61
C VAL A 185 -8.62 9.64 -6.59
N VAL A 186 -7.65 9.19 -7.39
CA VAL A 186 -6.30 9.77 -7.40
C VAL A 186 -6.29 11.22 -7.89
N GLU A 187 -7.18 11.60 -8.81
CA GLU A 187 -7.36 12.98 -9.24
C GLU A 187 -7.85 13.89 -8.12
N LYS A 188 -8.73 13.41 -7.24
CA LYS A 188 -9.36 14.19 -6.16
C LYS A 188 -8.58 14.19 -4.86
N ILE A 189 -7.76 13.15 -4.62
CA ILE A 189 -7.14 12.93 -3.31
C ILE A 189 -5.62 12.79 -3.47
N GLY A 190 -4.88 13.70 -2.83
CA GLY A 190 -3.44 13.58 -2.65
C GLY A 190 -3.09 13.04 -1.27
N PHE A 191 -1.81 12.79 -1.05
CA PHE A 191 -1.29 12.27 0.21
C PHE A 191 -0.80 13.41 1.09
N THR A 192 -1.32 13.51 2.31
CA THR A 192 -1.09 14.64 3.22
C THR A 192 -0.10 14.24 4.32
N TYR A 193 0.85 15.12 4.59
CA TYR A 193 1.68 15.11 5.77
C TYR A 193 1.44 16.42 6.56
N ILE A 194 1.26 16.31 7.87
CA ILE A 194 1.10 17.46 8.76
C ILE A 194 2.25 17.40 9.78
N PRO A 195 3.14 18.40 9.82
CA PRO A 195 4.21 18.46 10.80
C PRO A 195 3.67 18.40 12.23
N GLY A 196 4.30 17.58 13.09
CA GLY A 196 3.86 17.41 14.48
C GLY A 196 2.65 16.49 14.68
N HIS A 197 1.99 16.04 13.61
CA HIS A 197 0.88 15.10 13.72
C HIS A 197 1.38 13.64 13.63
N GLU A 198 0.82 12.77 14.46
CA GLU A 198 1.27 11.36 14.53
C GLU A 198 0.69 10.45 13.44
N ALA A 199 -0.41 10.84 12.80
CA ALA A 199 -1.02 10.03 11.75
C ALA A 199 -0.15 9.97 10.49
N HIS A 200 -0.16 8.82 9.84
CA HIS A 200 0.42 8.61 8.53
C HIS A 200 -0.47 9.18 7.42
N SER A 201 0.09 9.37 6.24
CA SER A 201 -0.60 9.90 5.05
C SER A 201 -1.81 9.07 4.60
N ASP A 202 -1.81 7.77 4.87
CA ASP A 202 -2.93 6.85 4.60
C ASP A 202 -4.18 7.20 5.42
N VAL A 203 -4.03 7.54 6.69
CA VAL A 203 -5.15 7.98 7.55
C VAL A 203 -5.84 9.22 6.94
N PHE A 204 -5.06 10.19 6.50
CA PHE A 204 -5.61 11.39 5.85
C PHE A 204 -6.27 11.06 4.51
N PHE A 205 -5.66 10.16 3.72
CA PHE A 205 -6.19 9.71 2.44
C PHE A 205 -7.57 9.05 2.61
N PHE A 206 -7.69 8.03 3.45
CA PHE A 206 -8.96 7.31 3.65
C PHE A 206 -10.03 8.19 4.28
N ASN A 207 -9.68 9.06 5.24
CA ASN A 207 -10.62 10.03 5.80
C ASN A 207 -11.15 11.00 4.73
N LYS A 208 -10.30 11.47 3.83
CA LYS A 208 -10.73 12.32 2.72
C LYS A 208 -11.57 11.56 1.71
N ALA A 209 -11.23 10.32 1.40
CA ALA A 209 -12.02 9.45 0.53
C ALA A 209 -13.45 9.28 1.07
N MET A 210 -13.58 8.93 2.34
CA MET A 210 -14.87 8.80 3.01
C MET A 210 -15.69 10.10 2.96
N ARG A 211 -15.07 11.26 3.23
CA ARG A 211 -15.74 12.57 3.16
C ARG A 211 -16.23 12.95 1.75
N LEU A 212 -15.56 12.44 0.72
CA LEU A 212 -15.93 12.64 -0.68
C LEU A 212 -16.90 11.58 -1.19
N GLY A 213 -17.36 10.66 -0.33
CA GLY A 213 -18.32 9.62 -0.67
C GLY A 213 -17.72 8.37 -1.32
N TYR A 214 -16.39 8.26 -1.40
CA TYR A 214 -15.74 7.04 -1.87
C TYR A 214 -15.76 5.95 -0.80
N GLU A 215 -16.07 4.73 -1.22
CA GLU A 215 -16.04 3.56 -0.36
C GLU A 215 -14.67 2.88 -0.45
N THR A 216 -14.15 2.46 0.69
CA THR A 216 -12.95 1.61 0.77
C THR A 216 -13.37 0.17 0.97
N TRP A 217 -12.75 -0.73 0.20
CA TRP A 217 -13.00 -2.16 0.24
C TRP A 217 -11.70 -2.92 0.51
N VAL A 218 -11.82 -4.07 1.16
CA VAL A 218 -10.75 -5.05 1.27
C VAL A 218 -11.23 -6.38 0.69
N ASP A 219 -10.40 -7.01 -0.11
CA ASP A 219 -10.66 -8.40 -0.49
C ASP A 219 -9.94 -9.32 0.50
N THR A 220 -10.71 -9.94 1.37
CA THR A 220 -10.20 -10.78 2.45
C THR A 220 -9.68 -12.14 1.98
N ASN A 221 -9.91 -12.49 0.71
CA ASN A 221 -9.32 -13.66 0.06
C ASN A 221 -7.88 -13.38 -0.44
N LEU A 222 -7.50 -12.11 -0.58
CA LEU A 222 -6.20 -11.68 -1.06
C LEU A 222 -5.27 -11.40 0.12
N THR A 223 -4.75 -12.46 0.74
CA THR A 223 -3.77 -12.34 1.82
C THR A 223 -2.37 -12.14 1.25
N CYS A 224 -1.70 -11.07 1.71
CA CYS A 224 -0.33 -10.77 1.35
C CYS A 224 0.58 -11.08 2.53
N ALA A 225 1.71 -11.76 2.30
CA ALA A 225 2.72 -11.91 3.33
C ALA A 225 3.38 -10.55 3.60
N HIS A 226 3.63 -10.22 4.86
CA HIS A 226 4.31 -9.00 5.28
C HIS A 226 5.63 -9.36 5.94
N LEU A 227 6.73 -9.05 5.28
CA LEU A 227 8.08 -9.31 5.76
C LEU A 227 8.66 -8.01 6.30
N ASN A 228 8.61 -7.79 7.61
CA ASN A 228 9.39 -6.73 8.22
C ASN A 228 10.43 -7.33 9.17
N SER A 229 11.43 -6.55 9.58
CA SER A 229 12.55 -7.01 10.40
C SER A 229 12.14 -7.62 11.76
N SER A 230 10.93 -7.36 12.24
CA SER A 230 10.37 -7.93 13.47
C SER A 230 9.48 -9.15 13.23
N TRP A 231 9.27 -9.58 11.96
CA TRP A 231 8.23 -10.54 11.57
C TRP A 231 8.72 -11.72 10.74
N ASP A 232 10.01 -12.00 10.74
CA ASP A 232 10.63 -13.08 9.95
C ASP A 232 9.92 -14.45 10.05
N LEU A 233 9.12 -14.64 11.11
CA LEU A 233 8.42 -15.88 11.40
C LEU A 233 6.99 -15.96 10.81
N VAL A 234 6.49 -14.92 10.17
CA VAL A 234 5.11 -14.91 9.62
C VAL A 234 5.08 -15.23 8.14
N ALA A 235 6.19 -15.04 7.44
CA ALA A 235 6.28 -15.23 5.99
C ALA A 235 6.27 -16.70 5.53
N ASP A 236 6.42 -17.64 6.45
CA ASP A 236 6.57 -19.08 6.14
C ASP A 236 5.35 -19.94 6.57
N ARG A 237 4.17 -19.34 6.74
CA ARG A 237 2.94 -20.08 7.07
C ARG A 237 1.87 -19.91 6.02
#